data_dae1581789e594ebb6d289c6bbad7fda
#
_entry.id   dae1581789e594ebb6d289c6bbad7fda
#
_cell.length_a   1.000
_cell.length_b   1.000
_cell.length_c   1.000
_cell.angle_alpha   90.00
_cell.angle_beta   90.00
_cell.angle_gamma   90.00
#
_symmetry.space_group_name_H-M   'P 1'
#
loop_
_entity.id
_entity.type
_entity.pdbx_description
1 polymer ?
#
loop_
_entity_poly.entity_id
_entity_poly.type
_entity_poly.pdbx_seq_one_letter_code
_entity_poly.pdbx_strand_id
1 'polypeptide(L)'
;MRSISQWLRCEESGGPFTHCVCCRLPLREIAAPWLVNKDYHREECVLEYAICQPCRDVMSEKFSEGSKETVRNFLEKEVDWDERQREFMLMLDEAERLEACISCRKGREDCEGFSISFLFDSDGNLVAGPLPLLICNGCIARMMAGVSPESRAVWRHFIADHFDGPPTDEGMEGFGLF
;
A
#
# COMPACT_ATOMS: atom_id res chain seq x y z
N MET A 1 19.11 -6.94 -6.84
CA MET A 1 17.62 -6.84 -6.90
C MET A 1 17.04 -7.67 -5.77
N ARG A 2 16.12 -7.13 -4.95
CA ARG A 2 15.42 -7.92 -3.93
C ARG A 2 14.42 -8.83 -4.63
N SER A 3 14.35 -10.11 -4.24
CA SER A 3 13.31 -11.03 -4.74
C SER A 3 11.94 -10.68 -4.14
N ILE A 4 10.84 -11.12 -4.77
CA ILE A 4 9.49 -10.89 -4.22
C ILE A 4 9.38 -11.44 -2.79
N SER A 5 9.95 -12.59 -2.50
CA SER A 5 9.93 -13.20 -1.16
C SER A 5 10.64 -12.35 -0.09
N GLN A 6 11.63 -11.53 -0.47
CA GLN A 6 12.28 -10.59 0.45
C GLN A 6 11.40 -9.37 0.71
N TRP A 7 10.68 -8.88 -0.32
CA TRP A 7 9.73 -7.78 -0.18
C TRP A 7 8.53 -8.12 0.70
N LEU A 8 8.10 -9.40 0.68
CA LEU A 8 6.95 -9.89 1.45
C LEU A 8 7.23 -10.07 2.95
N ARG A 9 8.49 -10.00 3.38
CA ARG A 9 8.85 -10.11 4.80
C ARG A 9 8.62 -8.80 5.54
N CYS A 10 8.16 -8.90 6.78
CA CYS A 10 8.20 -7.80 7.73
C CYS A 10 9.66 -7.46 8.04
N GLU A 11 10.07 -6.21 7.88
CA GLU A 11 11.46 -5.76 8.09
C GLU A 11 11.83 -5.85 9.58
N GLU A 12 10.87 -5.56 10.48
CA GLU A 12 11.08 -5.60 11.92
C GLU A 12 11.32 -7.02 12.43
N SER A 13 10.48 -7.98 12.02
CA SER A 13 10.57 -9.37 12.52
C SER A 13 11.42 -10.29 11.65
N GLY A 14 11.72 -9.90 10.42
CA GLY A 14 12.37 -10.75 9.40
C GLY A 14 11.51 -11.91 8.90
N GLY A 15 10.28 -12.05 9.41
CA GLY A 15 9.32 -13.11 9.10
C GLY A 15 8.12 -12.65 8.27
N PRO A 16 7.10 -13.49 8.09
CA PRO A 16 5.86 -13.08 7.47
C PRO A 16 5.03 -12.19 8.40
N PHE A 17 4.13 -11.39 7.83
CA PHE A 17 3.08 -10.72 8.59
C PHE A 17 2.10 -11.77 9.14
N THR A 18 1.80 -11.70 10.44
CA THR A 18 1.01 -12.73 11.12
C THR A 18 -0.34 -12.25 11.63
N HIS A 19 -0.48 -10.97 11.93
CA HIS A 19 -1.68 -10.40 12.54
C HIS A 19 -2.17 -9.16 11.78
N CYS A 20 -3.47 -8.96 11.80
CA CYS A 20 -4.08 -7.70 11.33
C CYS A 20 -3.74 -6.57 12.31
N VAL A 21 -3.29 -5.42 11.80
CA VAL A 21 -2.94 -4.26 12.62
C VAL A 21 -4.12 -3.72 13.42
N CYS A 22 -5.34 -3.77 12.88
CA CYS A 22 -6.54 -3.24 13.53
C CYS A 22 -7.16 -4.21 14.54
N CYS A 23 -7.61 -5.38 14.09
CA CYS A 23 -8.32 -6.32 14.97
C CYS A 23 -7.42 -7.24 15.77
N ARG A 24 -6.12 -7.26 15.48
CA ARG A 24 -5.09 -8.10 16.15
C ARG A 24 -5.31 -9.62 16.00
N LEU A 25 -6.25 -10.03 15.19
CA LEU A 25 -6.47 -11.46 14.91
C LEU A 25 -5.37 -12.00 13.97
N PRO A 26 -5.01 -13.29 14.13
CA PRO A 26 -4.11 -13.95 13.18
C PRO A 26 -4.70 -13.92 11.76
N LEU A 27 -3.93 -13.46 10.78
CA LEU A 27 -4.38 -13.29 9.40
C LEU A 27 -4.92 -14.59 8.79
N ARG A 28 -4.30 -15.71 9.11
CA ARG A 28 -4.71 -17.04 8.61
C ARG A 28 -5.98 -17.61 9.26
N GLU A 29 -6.44 -17.02 10.33
CA GLU A 29 -7.71 -17.38 10.99
C GLU A 29 -8.87 -16.51 10.48
N ILE A 30 -8.56 -15.43 9.74
CA ILE A 30 -9.55 -14.57 9.11
C ILE A 30 -9.87 -15.16 7.74
N ALA A 31 -11.10 -15.61 7.53
CA ALA A 31 -11.55 -16.15 6.24
C ALA A 31 -11.80 -15.02 5.21
N ALA A 32 -10.82 -14.14 5.01
CA ALA A 32 -10.88 -13.01 4.10
C ALA A 32 -9.48 -12.64 3.61
N PRO A 33 -9.34 -12.02 2.45
CA PRO A 33 -8.08 -11.47 1.96
C PRO A 33 -7.51 -10.42 2.91
N TRP A 34 -6.19 -10.17 2.81
CA TRP A 34 -5.53 -9.07 3.51
C TRP A 34 -4.53 -8.36 2.62
N LEU A 35 -4.37 -7.08 2.91
CA LEU A 35 -3.38 -6.23 2.26
C LEU A 35 -2.17 -6.06 3.18
N VAL A 36 -0.98 -6.10 2.62
CA VAL A 36 0.25 -5.63 3.25
C VAL A 36 0.64 -4.32 2.60
N ASN A 37 0.93 -3.31 3.41
CA ASN A 37 1.49 -2.05 2.95
C ASN A 37 2.84 -1.81 3.63
N LYS A 38 3.79 -1.27 2.88
CA LYS A 38 5.11 -0.90 3.36
C LYS A 38 5.49 0.45 2.78
N ASP A 39 5.82 1.40 3.65
CA ASP A 39 6.27 2.73 3.27
C ASP A 39 7.77 2.87 3.51
N TYR A 40 8.46 3.36 2.52
CA TYR A 40 9.91 3.54 2.52
C TYR A 40 10.28 5.01 2.38
N HIS A 41 11.32 5.41 3.11
CA HIS A 41 12.00 6.68 2.95
C HIS A 41 13.50 6.42 2.86
N ARG A 42 14.15 6.83 1.76
CA ARG A 42 15.59 6.59 1.51
C ARG A 42 16.00 5.13 1.75
N GLU A 43 15.23 4.20 1.21
CA GLU A 43 15.42 2.74 1.33
C GLU A 43 15.17 2.14 2.73
N GLU A 44 14.88 2.95 3.75
CA GLU A 44 14.46 2.47 5.07
C GLU A 44 12.93 2.28 5.11
N CYS A 45 12.50 1.13 5.60
CA CYS A 45 11.08 0.88 5.86
C CYS A 45 10.68 1.68 7.11
N VAL A 46 9.86 2.70 6.92
CA VAL A 46 9.44 3.60 8.00
C VAL A 46 8.06 3.26 8.58
N LEU A 47 7.27 2.51 7.82
CA LEU A 47 5.97 2.00 8.25
C LEU A 47 5.67 0.71 7.50
N GLU A 48 5.19 -0.31 8.20
CA GLU A 48 4.69 -1.52 7.58
C GLU A 48 3.58 -2.14 8.40
N TYR A 49 2.60 -2.69 7.72
CA TYR A 49 1.47 -3.36 8.38
C TYR A 49 0.75 -4.32 7.43
N ALA A 50 -0.01 -5.23 8.04
CA ALA A 50 -1.01 -6.02 7.35
C ALA A 50 -2.40 -5.66 7.89
N ILE A 51 -3.38 -5.51 7.00
CA ILE A 51 -4.76 -5.21 7.34
C ILE A 51 -5.71 -6.17 6.61
N CYS A 52 -6.60 -6.83 7.35
CA CYS A 52 -7.59 -7.71 6.75
C CYS A 52 -8.71 -6.93 6.05
N GLN A 53 -9.34 -7.54 5.04
CA GLN A 53 -10.40 -6.89 4.26
C GLN A 53 -11.53 -6.33 5.13
N PRO A 54 -12.08 -7.05 6.15
CA PRO A 54 -13.12 -6.48 6.99
C PRO A 54 -12.72 -5.20 7.72
N CYS A 55 -11.48 -5.13 8.24
CA CYS A 55 -10.98 -3.91 8.88
C CYS A 55 -10.75 -2.78 7.89
N ARG A 56 -10.26 -3.11 6.69
CA ARG A 56 -10.09 -2.14 5.60
C ARG A 56 -11.42 -1.55 5.15
N ASP A 57 -12.46 -2.37 5.04
CA ASP A 57 -13.81 -1.92 4.67
C ASP A 57 -14.35 -0.93 5.71
N VAL A 58 -14.25 -1.25 7.00
CA VAL A 58 -14.63 -0.34 8.10
C VAL A 58 -13.85 0.98 8.06
N MET A 59 -12.55 0.93 7.73
CA MET A 59 -11.74 2.14 7.57
C MET A 59 -12.18 2.95 6.35
N SER A 60 -12.45 2.28 5.23
CA SER A 60 -12.90 2.91 3.99
C SER A 60 -14.23 3.63 4.15
N GLU A 61 -15.15 3.12 4.98
CA GLU A 61 -16.43 3.78 5.28
C GLU A 61 -16.27 5.15 5.95
N LYS A 62 -15.15 5.40 6.63
CA LYS A 62 -14.86 6.68 7.28
C LYS A 62 -14.38 7.76 6.31
N PHE A 63 -13.96 7.40 5.10
CA PHE A 63 -13.56 8.35 4.08
C PHE A 63 -14.77 8.92 3.37
N SER A 64 -14.74 10.23 3.04
CA SER A 64 -15.80 10.85 2.26
C SER A 64 -15.87 10.26 0.85
N GLU A 65 -17.05 10.19 0.26
CA GLU A 65 -17.24 9.70 -1.11
C GLU A 65 -16.42 10.54 -2.11
N GLY A 66 -16.35 11.86 -1.92
CA GLY A 66 -15.52 12.74 -2.75
C GLY A 66 -14.03 12.40 -2.66
N SER A 67 -13.53 12.00 -1.49
CA SER A 67 -12.15 11.57 -1.32
C SER A 67 -11.88 10.23 -2.01
N LYS A 68 -12.80 9.26 -1.89
CA LYS A 68 -12.71 7.98 -2.60
C LYS A 68 -12.73 8.18 -4.12
N GLU A 69 -13.59 9.06 -4.60
CA GLU A 69 -13.68 9.41 -6.02
C GLU A 69 -12.39 10.10 -6.51
N THR A 70 -11.81 10.98 -5.71
CA THR A 70 -10.52 11.62 -6.01
C THR A 70 -9.43 10.58 -6.24
N VAL A 71 -9.29 9.61 -5.33
CA VAL A 71 -8.28 8.54 -5.44
C VAL A 71 -8.56 7.66 -6.66
N ARG A 72 -9.81 7.27 -6.87
CA ARG A 72 -10.21 6.48 -8.04
C ARG A 72 -9.88 7.19 -9.35
N ASN A 73 -10.27 8.46 -9.47
CA ASN A 73 -10.00 9.27 -10.65
C ASN A 73 -8.50 9.47 -10.90
N PHE A 74 -7.69 9.61 -9.84
CA PHE A 74 -6.25 9.67 -9.98
C PHE A 74 -5.71 8.37 -10.58
N LEU A 75 -6.08 7.23 -10.01
CA LEU A 75 -5.62 5.92 -10.48
C LEU A 75 -6.09 5.64 -11.92
N GLU A 76 -7.33 5.99 -12.26
CA GLU A 76 -7.85 5.80 -13.62
C GLU A 76 -7.14 6.66 -14.67
N LYS A 77 -6.70 7.87 -14.31
CA LYS A 77 -6.08 8.82 -15.25
C LYS A 77 -4.57 8.71 -15.33
N GLU A 78 -3.92 8.42 -14.20
CA GLU A 78 -2.47 8.48 -14.05
C GLU A 78 -1.79 7.11 -14.16
N VAL A 79 -2.56 6.02 -14.19
CA VAL A 79 -2.03 4.66 -14.33
C VAL A 79 -2.44 4.09 -15.68
N ASP A 80 -1.46 3.65 -16.45
CA ASP A 80 -1.70 2.88 -17.69
C ASP A 80 -2.01 1.42 -17.35
N TRP A 81 -3.31 1.14 -17.13
CA TRP A 81 -3.78 -0.20 -16.77
C TRP A 81 -3.62 -1.22 -17.89
N ASP A 82 -3.66 -0.78 -19.16
CA ASP A 82 -3.45 -1.67 -20.30
C ASP A 82 -1.98 -2.12 -20.37
N GLU A 83 -1.05 -1.19 -20.15
CA GLU A 83 0.36 -1.53 -20.03
C GLU A 83 0.60 -2.43 -18.80
N ARG A 84 -0.02 -2.11 -17.66
CA ARG A 84 0.09 -2.92 -16.44
C ARG A 84 -0.40 -4.36 -16.65
N GLN A 85 -1.47 -4.53 -17.40
CA GLN A 85 -1.96 -5.87 -17.75
C GLN A 85 -1.02 -6.60 -18.70
N ARG A 86 -0.43 -5.89 -19.67
CA ARG A 86 0.61 -6.48 -20.54
C ARG A 86 1.84 -6.91 -19.75
N GLU A 87 2.32 -6.06 -18.85
CA GLU A 87 3.41 -6.40 -17.92
C GLU A 87 3.08 -7.67 -17.12
N PHE A 88 1.86 -7.76 -16.58
CA PHE A 88 1.41 -8.95 -15.86
C PHE A 88 1.45 -10.23 -16.69
N MET A 89 1.08 -10.15 -17.96
CA MET A 89 1.08 -11.31 -18.85
C MET A 89 2.48 -11.75 -19.31
N LEU A 90 3.45 -10.83 -19.32
CA LEU A 90 4.79 -11.05 -19.88
C LEU A 90 5.87 -11.21 -18.81
N MET A 91 5.68 -10.66 -17.62
CA MET A 91 6.65 -10.74 -16.52
C MET A 91 6.53 -12.07 -15.80
N LEU A 92 7.68 -12.72 -15.62
CA LEU A 92 7.81 -13.97 -14.86
C LEU A 92 8.15 -13.71 -13.38
N ASP A 93 8.63 -12.49 -13.04
CA ASP A 93 9.02 -12.09 -11.70
C ASP A 93 8.20 -10.87 -11.24
N GLU A 94 7.35 -11.08 -10.25
CA GLU A 94 6.54 -10.01 -9.66
C GLU A 94 7.38 -8.90 -9.03
N ALA A 95 8.64 -9.16 -8.68
CA ALA A 95 9.55 -8.15 -8.14
C ALA A 95 9.90 -7.06 -9.17
N GLU A 96 9.89 -7.36 -10.47
CA GLU A 96 10.13 -6.38 -11.53
C GLU A 96 9.09 -5.26 -11.52
N ARG A 97 7.88 -5.56 -11.03
CA ARG A 97 6.79 -4.58 -10.90
C ARG A 97 7.03 -3.54 -9.82
N LEU A 98 8.02 -3.77 -8.95
CA LEU A 98 8.41 -2.88 -7.86
C LEU A 98 9.64 -2.05 -8.22
N GLU A 99 10.10 -2.08 -9.46
CA GLU A 99 11.26 -1.31 -9.91
C GLU A 99 10.91 0.13 -10.32
N ALA A 100 9.64 0.42 -10.57
CA ALA A 100 9.19 1.76 -10.95
C ALA A 100 7.81 2.11 -10.40
N CYS A 101 7.58 3.42 -10.21
CA CYS A 101 6.28 3.96 -9.83
C CYS A 101 5.21 3.65 -10.88
N ILE A 102 4.08 3.08 -10.44
CA ILE A 102 2.98 2.70 -11.31
C ILE A 102 2.36 3.89 -12.07
N SER A 103 2.41 5.09 -11.50
CA SER A 103 1.84 6.31 -12.10
C SER A 103 2.86 7.05 -12.99
N CYS A 104 3.97 7.54 -12.42
CA CYS A 104 4.91 8.38 -13.18
C CYS A 104 6.07 7.63 -13.81
N ARG A 105 6.18 6.33 -13.62
CA ARG A 105 7.23 5.42 -14.15
C ARG A 105 8.65 5.76 -13.68
N LYS A 106 8.80 6.63 -12.67
CA LYS A 106 10.09 6.93 -12.06
C LYS A 106 10.67 5.67 -11.43
N GLY A 107 11.94 5.38 -11.68
CA GLY A 107 12.63 4.25 -11.08
C GLY A 107 12.62 4.31 -9.55
N ARG A 108 12.49 3.16 -8.89
CA ARG A 108 12.46 3.08 -7.43
C ARG A 108 13.68 3.70 -6.78
N GLU A 109 14.86 3.46 -7.35
CA GLU A 109 16.16 4.01 -6.89
C GLU A 109 16.25 5.54 -6.95
N ASP A 110 15.42 6.16 -7.82
CA ASP A 110 15.34 7.61 -7.97
C ASP A 110 14.29 8.23 -7.03
N CYS A 111 13.48 7.41 -6.35
CA CYS A 111 12.43 7.88 -5.45
C CYS A 111 13.03 8.17 -4.07
N GLU A 112 12.76 9.37 -3.52
CA GLU A 112 13.10 9.70 -2.13
C GLU A 112 12.29 8.86 -1.13
N GLY A 113 11.04 8.56 -1.49
CA GLY A 113 10.15 7.69 -0.74
C GLY A 113 9.13 7.04 -1.65
N PHE A 114 8.59 5.91 -1.23
CA PHE A 114 7.59 5.17 -1.96
C PHE A 114 6.80 4.22 -1.05
N SER A 115 5.58 3.88 -1.45
CA SER A 115 4.77 2.82 -0.84
C SER A 115 4.73 1.61 -1.75
N ILE A 116 4.74 0.43 -1.13
CA ILE A 116 4.52 -0.85 -1.81
C ILE A 116 3.30 -1.52 -1.20
N SER A 117 2.42 -2.05 -2.05
CA SER A 117 1.22 -2.77 -1.61
C SER A 117 1.18 -4.18 -2.20
N PHE A 118 0.78 -5.14 -1.38
CA PHE A 118 0.61 -6.55 -1.71
C PHE A 118 -0.76 -7.03 -1.25
N LEU A 119 -1.41 -7.86 -2.05
CA LEU A 119 -2.66 -8.50 -1.68
C LEU A 119 -2.44 -10.00 -1.50
N PHE A 120 -2.98 -10.55 -0.43
CA PHE A 120 -3.01 -11.98 -0.15
C PHE A 120 -4.45 -12.48 -0.09
N ASP A 121 -4.67 -13.70 -0.58
CA ASP A 121 -5.94 -14.38 -0.40
C ASP A 121 -6.10 -14.91 1.05
N SER A 122 -7.25 -15.51 1.37
CA SER A 122 -7.52 -16.10 2.69
C SER A 122 -6.59 -17.25 3.06
N ASP A 123 -5.98 -17.90 2.09
CA ASP A 123 -5.04 -19.01 2.28
C ASP A 123 -3.59 -18.54 2.44
N GLY A 124 -3.34 -17.24 2.25
CA GLY A 124 -2.04 -16.60 2.37
C GLY A 124 -1.17 -16.70 1.14
N ASN A 125 -1.77 -16.90 -0.02
CA ASN A 125 -1.07 -16.83 -1.29
C ASN A 125 -1.09 -15.39 -1.81
N LEU A 126 0.02 -14.95 -2.41
CA LEU A 126 0.08 -13.66 -3.08
C LEU A 126 -0.89 -13.65 -4.26
N VAL A 127 -1.79 -12.67 -4.28
CA VAL A 127 -2.72 -12.47 -5.39
C VAL A 127 -2.02 -11.66 -6.46
N ALA A 128 -1.72 -12.31 -7.58
CA ALA A 128 -1.17 -11.64 -8.75
C ALA A 128 -2.29 -10.97 -9.58
N GLY A 129 -2.04 -9.75 -10.02
CA GLY A 129 -3.00 -8.95 -10.79
C GLY A 129 -2.51 -7.50 -10.90
N PRO A 130 -3.32 -6.48 -10.56
CA PRO A 130 -2.85 -5.09 -10.43
C PRO A 130 -1.75 -4.93 -9.39
N LEU A 131 -1.81 -5.72 -8.32
CA LEU A 131 -0.78 -5.83 -7.28
C LEU A 131 0.21 -6.99 -7.59
N PRO A 132 1.44 -6.96 -7.06
CA PRO A 132 2.02 -5.89 -6.25
C PRO A 132 2.26 -4.62 -7.06
N LEU A 133 2.28 -3.48 -6.37
CA LEU A 133 2.58 -2.19 -6.99
C LEU A 133 3.47 -1.32 -6.11
N LEU A 134 4.18 -0.40 -6.75
CA LEU A 134 4.92 0.67 -6.11
C LEU A 134 4.37 2.02 -6.58
N ILE A 135 4.16 2.93 -5.64
CA ILE A 135 3.81 4.32 -5.92
C ILE A 135 4.77 5.26 -5.17
N CYS A 136 5.39 6.23 -5.85
CA CYS A 136 6.31 7.14 -5.22
C CYS A 136 5.58 8.22 -4.40
N ASN A 137 6.25 8.76 -3.37
CA ASN A 137 5.71 9.78 -2.48
C ASN A 137 5.21 11.03 -3.23
N GLY A 138 5.86 11.44 -4.33
CA GLY A 138 5.40 12.55 -5.15
C GLY A 138 4.04 12.29 -5.81
N CYS A 139 3.77 11.05 -6.26
CA CYS A 139 2.47 10.66 -6.80
C CYS A 139 1.41 10.52 -5.70
N ILE A 140 1.79 9.98 -4.53
CA ILE A 140 0.91 9.94 -3.36
C ILE A 140 0.51 11.36 -2.95
N ALA A 141 1.45 12.28 -2.84
CA ALA A 141 1.17 13.68 -2.49
C ALA A 141 0.21 14.35 -3.50
N ARG A 142 0.41 14.13 -4.81
CA ARG A 142 -0.51 14.65 -5.85
C ARG A 142 -1.92 14.07 -5.69
N MET A 143 -2.03 12.78 -5.45
CA MET A 143 -3.30 12.10 -5.22
C MET A 143 -4.01 12.64 -3.96
N MET A 144 -3.26 12.76 -2.85
CA MET A 144 -3.77 13.20 -1.56
C MET A 144 -4.10 14.70 -1.52
N ALA A 145 -3.60 15.52 -2.44
CA ALA A 145 -3.93 16.95 -2.52
C ALA A 145 -5.44 17.20 -2.72
N GLY A 146 -6.15 16.29 -3.37
CA GLY A 146 -7.61 16.37 -3.56
C GLY A 146 -8.43 15.62 -2.51
N VAL A 147 -7.80 14.96 -1.55
CA VAL A 147 -8.48 14.26 -0.45
C VAL A 147 -8.86 15.27 0.64
N SER A 148 -10.08 15.18 1.17
CA SER A 148 -10.58 16.13 2.17
C SER A 148 -9.78 16.09 3.48
N PRO A 149 -9.71 17.21 4.24
CA PRO A 149 -9.04 17.24 5.54
C PRO A 149 -9.58 16.18 6.53
N GLU A 150 -10.89 15.94 6.51
CA GLU A 150 -11.56 14.94 7.35
C GLU A 150 -11.07 13.53 7.00
N SER A 151 -11.00 13.21 5.71
CA SER A 151 -10.49 11.92 5.24
C SER A 151 -9.00 11.76 5.57
N ARG A 152 -8.20 12.80 5.43
CA ARG A 152 -6.79 12.77 5.88
C ARG A 152 -6.67 12.58 7.40
N ALA A 153 -7.60 13.12 8.18
CA ALA A 153 -7.64 12.90 9.62
C ALA A 153 -7.90 11.44 9.99
N VAL A 154 -8.71 10.70 9.21
CA VAL A 154 -8.91 9.26 9.40
C VAL A 154 -7.59 8.50 9.33
N TRP A 155 -6.73 8.83 8.35
CA TRP A 155 -5.41 8.24 8.25
C TRP A 155 -4.51 8.58 9.43
N ARG A 156 -4.46 9.86 9.83
CA ARG A 156 -3.65 10.27 11.00
C ARG A 156 -4.08 9.57 12.28
N HIS A 157 -5.39 9.39 12.51
CA HIS A 157 -5.88 8.62 13.65
C HIS A 157 -5.47 7.15 13.57
N PHE A 158 -5.57 6.54 12.38
CA PHE A 158 -5.11 5.17 12.20
C PHE A 158 -3.64 5.00 12.57
N ILE A 159 -2.75 5.91 12.13
CA ILE A 159 -1.34 5.88 12.50
C ILE A 159 -1.18 6.06 14.02
N ALA A 160 -1.85 7.05 14.62
CA ALA A 160 -1.74 7.32 16.06
C ALA A 160 -2.25 6.16 16.95
N ASP A 161 -3.26 5.43 16.47
CA ASP A 161 -3.88 4.34 17.23
C ASP A 161 -3.08 3.02 17.16
N HIS A 162 -2.27 2.83 16.13
CA HIS A 162 -1.67 1.53 15.85
C HIS A 162 -0.14 1.53 15.82
N PHE A 163 0.50 2.71 15.79
CA PHE A 163 1.96 2.82 15.70
C PHE A 163 2.51 3.79 16.75
N ASP A 164 3.61 3.39 17.38
CA ASP A 164 4.33 4.25 18.33
C ASP A 164 5.21 5.24 17.55
N GLY A 165 5.03 6.52 17.77
CA GLY A 165 5.86 7.57 17.19
C GLY A 165 5.08 8.88 16.98
N PRO A 166 5.76 10.02 16.84
CA PRO A 166 5.07 11.26 16.48
C PRO A 166 4.49 11.09 15.07
N PRO A 167 3.24 11.55 14.83
CA PRO A 167 2.70 11.62 13.48
C PRO A 167 3.64 12.50 12.66
N THR A 168 4.27 11.91 11.64
CA THR A 168 5.11 12.67 10.72
C THR A 168 4.20 13.55 9.87
N ASP A 169 4.31 14.88 10.06
CA ASP A 169 3.49 15.87 9.35
C ASP A 169 3.79 15.96 7.84
N GLU A 170 4.82 15.28 7.36
CA GLU A 170 5.26 15.39 5.98
C GLU A 170 5.42 14.01 5.32
N GLY A 171 4.50 13.65 4.44
CA GLY A 171 4.75 12.70 3.36
C GLY A 171 4.36 11.24 3.58
N MET A 172 3.81 10.84 4.72
CA MET A 172 3.33 9.49 4.97
C MET A 172 1.79 9.43 4.96
N GLU A 173 1.21 9.75 3.82
CA GLU A 173 -0.23 9.61 3.63
C GLU A 173 -0.48 8.26 2.96
N GLY A 174 -0.94 7.30 3.77
CA GLY A 174 -1.07 5.90 3.38
C GLY A 174 -2.01 5.64 2.21
N PHE A 175 -1.42 5.24 1.11
CA PHE A 175 -2.13 4.77 -0.07
C PHE A 175 -2.92 3.47 0.19
N GLY A 176 -2.46 2.61 1.08
CA GLY A 176 -3.00 1.26 1.27
C GLY A 176 -4.40 1.14 1.86
N LEU A 177 -5.05 2.23 2.25
CA LEU A 177 -6.41 2.21 2.83
C LEU A 177 -7.53 2.56 1.85
N PHE A 178 -7.21 3.02 0.65
CA PHE A 178 -8.21 3.33 -0.39
C PHE A 178 -8.52 2.13 -1.27
#